data_8d5012e01193d245e9598945e96567d8
#
_entry.id   8d5012e01193d245e9598945e96567d8
#
_cell.length_a   1.000
_cell.length_b   1.000
_cell.length_c   1.000
_cell.angle_alpha   90.00
_cell.angle_beta   90.00
_cell.angle_gamma   90.00
#
_symmetry.space_group_name_H-M   'P 1'
#
loop_
_entity.id
_entity.type
_entity.pdbx_description
1 polymer ?
#
loop_
_entity_poly.entity_id
_entity_poly.type
_entity_poly.pdbx_seq_one_letter_code
_entity_poly.pdbx_strand_id
1 'polypeptide(L)'
;DFSRANGCNIINTAFIATGEGVVVINTGPSRLYGEQQRRAIAATLGAVTPQPVRRVINLNLHPDYFFGNQAWGDVPTQALAGSIAGMRAEGESYADNLYRLCGGWMRGTQATPARQALEPGSFTLGDHRLELRRLRGHTGDDLVLLDHSTGVLFAGGLVFADRVPTTPHADAAQW
;
A
#
# COMPACT_ATOMS: atom_id res chain seq x y z
N ASP A 1 -0.38 -14.98 7.93
CA ASP A 1 0.97 -15.54 7.90
C ASP A 1 1.57 -15.42 6.50
N PHE A 2 2.88 -15.49 6.39
CA PHE A 2 3.57 -15.60 5.11
C PHE A 2 3.38 -17.01 4.56
N SER A 3 2.33 -17.20 3.78
CA SER A 3 2.10 -18.47 3.12
C SER A 3 2.08 -18.28 1.60
N ARG A 4 2.54 -19.30 0.89
CA ARG A 4 2.48 -19.32 -0.58
C ARG A 4 1.04 -19.37 -1.09
N ALA A 5 0.11 -19.83 -0.26
CA ALA A 5 -1.31 -19.96 -0.61
C ALA A 5 -2.00 -18.58 -0.81
N ASN A 6 -1.54 -17.55 -0.08
CA ASN A 6 -2.07 -16.18 -0.22
C ASN A 6 -1.12 -15.23 -0.95
N GLY A 7 -0.15 -15.76 -1.71
CA GLY A 7 0.84 -14.95 -2.42
C GLY A 7 1.79 -14.19 -1.50
N CYS A 8 1.99 -14.70 -0.28
CA CYS A 8 2.76 -14.06 0.80
C CYS A 8 2.21 -12.70 1.26
N ASN A 9 0.97 -12.39 0.95
CA ASN A 9 0.34 -11.15 1.43
C ASN A 9 -0.13 -11.30 2.88
N ILE A 10 0.25 -10.35 3.72
CA ILE A 10 -0.14 -10.30 5.14
C ILE A 10 -0.87 -9.02 5.52
N ILE A 11 -0.97 -8.06 4.61
CA ILE A 11 -1.68 -6.81 4.83
C ILE A 11 -3.00 -6.77 4.06
N ASN A 12 -3.83 -5.79 4.39
CA ASN A 12 -4.97 -5.45 3.57
C ASN A 12 -4.54 -4.46 2.48
N THR A 13 -4.89 -4.79 1.25
CA THR A 13 -4.89 -3.83 0.14
C THR A 13 -6.32 -3.44 -0.17
N ALA A 14 -6.53 -2.22 -0.63
CA ALA A 14 -7.86 -1.71 -0.90
C ALA A 14 -7.88 -0.78 -2.10
N PHE A 15 -9.08 -0.43 -2.55
CA PHE A 15 -9.30 0.67 -3.46
C PHE A 15 -10.60 1.40 -3.14
N ILE A 16 -10.65 2.68 -3.48
CA ILE A 16 -11.84 3.53 -3.37
C ILE A 16 -12.22 3.95 -4.80
N ALA A 17 -13.43 3.60 -5.21
CA ALA A 17 -14.01 4.05 -6.47
C ALA A 17 -14.89 5.28 -6.21
N THR A 18 -14.54 6.43 -6.82
CA THR A 18 -15.12 7.73 -6.45
C THR A 18 -16.02 8.33 -7.55
N GLY A 19 -16.30 7.59 -8.62
CA GLY A 19 -17.02 8.15 -9.78
C GLY A 19 -16.15 8.97 -10.74
N GLU A 20 -15.07 9.61 -10.28
CA GLU A 20 -14.12 10.37 -11.11
C GLU A 20 -12.75 9.70 -11.23
N GLY A 21 -12.55 8.62 -10.52
CA GLY A 21 -11.33 7.83 -10.55
C GLY A 21 -11.18 6.94 -9.32
N VAL A 22 -10.09 6.20 -9.31
CA VAL A 22 -9.80 5.22 -8.26
C VAL A 22 -8.56 5.64 -7.47
N VAL A 23 -8.64 5.53 -6.15
CA VAL A 23 -7.49 5.57 -5.25
C VAL A 23 -7.18 4.15 -4.80
N VAL A 24 -5.97 3.68 -5.08
CA VAL A 24 -5.47 2.36 -4.62
C VAL A 24 -4.67 2.56 -3.34
N ILE A 25 -4.88 1.69 -2.36
CA ILE A 25 -4.22 1.72 -1.06
C ILE A 25 -3.42 0.44 -0.90
N ASN A 26 -2.10 0.59 -0.80
CA ASN A 26 -1.10 -0.46 -0.79
C ASN A 26 -1.14 -1.36 -2.02
N THR A 27 -0.01 -1.92 -2.40
CA THR A 27 0.12 -2.67 -3.65
C THR A 27 0.50 -4.14 -3.47
N GLY A 28 0.71 -4.56 -2.22
CA GLY A 28 1.04 -5.94 -1.90
C GLY A 28 2.54 -6.27 -2.02
N PRO A 29 2.89 -7.54 -1.74
CA PRO A 29 4.25 -7.98 -1.50
C PRO A 29 5.07 -8.28 -2.76
N SER A 30 4.50 -8.18 -3.96
CA SER A 30 5.21 -8.53 -5.19
C SER A 30 4.59 -7.87 -6.42
N ARG A 31 5.38 -7.83 -7.51
CA ARG A 31 4.91 -7.42 -8.84
C ARG A 31 3.69 -8.23 -9.27
N LEU A 32 3.75 -9.54 -9.12
CA LEU A 32 2.65 -10.43 -9.50
C LEU A 32 1.36 -10.12 -8.74
N TYR A 33 1.48 -9.83 -7.43
CA TYR A 33 0.33 -9.40 -6.62
C TYR A 33 -0.25 -8.08 -7.14
N GLY A 34 0.60 -7.07 -7.39
CA GLY A 34 0.15 -5.79 -7.95
C GLY A 34 -0.56 -5.93 -9.31
N GLU A 35 -0.08 -6.82 -10.17
CA GLU A 35 -0.74 -7.13 -11.44
C GLU A 35 -2.11 -7.80 -11.24
N GLN A 36 -2.22 -8.69 -10.27
CA GLN A 36 -3.50 -9.32 -9.91
C GLN A 36 -4.47 -8.29 -9.32
N GLN A 37 -3.98 -7.39 -8.46
CA GLN A 37 -4.77 -6.29 -7.90
C GLN A 37 -5.32 -5.39 -9.02
N ARG A 38 -4.49 -5.00 -10.00
CA ARG A 38 -4.95 -4.22 -11.17
C ARG A 38 -6.07 -4.92 -11.93
N ARG A 39 -5.90 -6.21 -12.21
CA ARG A 39 -6.93 -7.01 -12.90
C ARG A 39 -8.21 -7.11 -12.08
N ALA A 40 -8.10 -7.32 -10.77
CA ALA A 40 -9.26 -7.40 -9.88
C ALA A 40 -10.04 -6.08 -9.85
N ILE A 41 -9.35 -4.93 -9.74
CA ILE A 41 -9.97 -3.60 -9.78
C ILE A 41 -10.68 -3.38 -11.13
N ALA A 42 -10.00 -3.67 -12.24
CA ALA A 42 -10.59 -3.52 -13.58
C ALA A 42 -11.82 -4.42 -13.76
N ALA A 43 -11.77 -5.67 -13.30
CA ALA A 43 -12.90 -6.60 -13.38
C ALA A 43 -14.08 -6.14 -12.51
N THR A 44 -13.81 -5.61 -11.32
CA THR A 44 -14.85 -5.12 -10.40
C THR A 44 -15.56 -3.87 -10.96
N LEU A 45 -14.78 -2.93 -11.51
CA LEU A 45 -15.31 -1.65 -11.99
C LEU A 45 -15.77 -1.70 -13.45
N GLY A 46 -15.16 -2.53 -14.27
CA GLY A 46 -15.46 -2.61 -15.71
C GLY A 46 -16.88 -3.06 -16.03
N ALA A 47 -17.56 -3.75 -15.10
CA ALA A 47 -18.95 -4.15 -15.22
C ALA A 47 -19.94 -2.99 -14.99
N VAL A 48 -19.51 -1.88 -14.40
CA VAL A 48 -20.34 -0.74 -14.04
C VAL A 48 -19.93 0.50 -14.84
N THR A 49 -18.74 1.01 -14.60
CA THR A 49 -18.17 2.16 -15.34
C THR A 49 -16.66 2.13 -15.20
N PRO A 50 -15.88 2.03 -16.29
CA PRO A 50 -14.44 2.10 -16.24
C PRO A 50 -13.98 3.43 -15.63
N GLN A 51 -13.20 3.37 -14.56
CA GLN A 51 -12.63 4.54 -13.93
C GLN A 51 -11.11 4.46 -13.97
N PRO A 52 -10.40 5.53 -14.36
CA PRO A 52 -8.95 5.53 -14.33
C PRO A 52 -8.44 5.52 -12.88
N VAL A 53 -7.37 4.77 -12.62
CA VAL A 53 -6.65 4.90 -11.36
C VAL A 53 -5.91 6.23 -11.34
N ARG A 54 -6.22 7.07 -10.36
CA ARG A 54 -5.66 8.41 -10.21
C ARG A 54 -4.45 8.45 -9.28
N ARG A 55 -4.49 7.61 -8.24
CA ARG A 55 -3.45 7.58 -7.20
C ARG A 55 -3.24 6.16 -6.71
N VAL A 56 -1.99 5.84 -6.39
CA VAL A 56 -1.60 4.66 -5.62
C VAL A 56 -0.88 5.15 -4.38
N ILE A 57 -1.38 4.84 -3.19
CA ILE A 57 -0.87 5.35 -1.92
C ILE A 57 -0.35 4.18 -1.09
N ASN A 58 0.93 4.22 -0.71
CA ASN A 58 1.51 3.28 0.23
C ASN A 58 1.51 3.89 1.64
N LEU A 59 0.99 3.15 2.61
CA LEU A 59 0.79 3.67 3.96
C LEU A 59 2.04 3.65 4.84
N ASN A 60 3.05 2.83 4.51
CA ASN A 60 4.38 2.84 5.14
C ASN A 60 5.45 2.19 4.26
N LEU A 61 6.65 1.98 4.82
CA LEU A 61 7.85 1.51 4.12
C LEU A 61 7.95 -0.02 3.98
N HIS A 62 7.11 -0.81 4.64
CA HIS A 62 7.27 -2.27 4.64
C HIS A 62 6.98 -2.89 3.27
N PRO A 63 7.64 -3.98 2.91
CA PRO A 63 7.65 -4.50 1.54
C PRO A 63 6.28 -4.94 1.04
N ASP A 64 5.43 -5.47 1.90
CA ASP A 64 4.07 -5.88 1.60
C ASP A 64 3.12 -4.70 1.32
N TYR A 65 3.55 -3.46 1.61
CA TYR A 65 2.82 -2.24 1.26
C TYR A 65 3.16 -1.72 -0.15
N PHE A 66 4.39 -1.96 -0.67
CA PHE A 66 4.85 -1.24 -1.86
C PHE A 66 5.50 -2.09 -2.96
N PHE A 67 5.82 -3.36 -2.75
CA PHE A 67 6.51 -4.18 -3.77
C PHE A 67 5.68 -4.41 -5.04
N GLY A 68 4.36 -4.28 -4.95
CA GLY A 68 3.50 -4.24 -6.11
C GLY A 68 3.53 -2.93 -6.90
N ASN A 69 4.22 -1.87 -6.44
CA ASN A 69 4.33 -0.59 -7.15
C ASN A 69 4.85 -0.74 -8.58
N GLN A 70 5.69 -1.75 -8.83
CA GLN A 70 6.22 -2.06 -10.16
C GLN A 70 5.11 -2.29 -11.18
N ALA A 71 3.97 -2.84 -10.78
CA ALA A 71 2.81 -3.04 -11.64
C ALA A 71 2.04 -1.73 -11.94
N TRP A 72 2.36 -0.62 -11.26
CA TRP A 72 1.68 0.67 -11.35
C TRP A 72 2.56 1.75 -11.99
N GLY A 73 3.43 1.37 -12.93
CA GLY A 73 4.38 2.28 -13.56
C GLY A 73 3.77 3.45 -14.33
N ASP A 74 2.53 3.33 -14.73
CA ASP A 74 1.73 4.32 -15.47
C ASP A 74 0.91 5.26 -14.57
N VAL A 75 0.88 5.03 -13.25
CA VAL A 75 0.10 5.81 -12.28
C VAL A 75 1.04 6.40 -11.23
N PRO A 76 0.78 7.61 -10.69
CA PRO A 76 1.55 8.15 -9.57
C PRO A 76 1.47 7.25 -8.34
N THR A 77 2.61 6.68 -7.91
CA THR A 77 2.75 5.98 -6.65
C THR A 77 3.28 6.94 -5.60
N GLN A 78 2.62 7.04 -4.46
CA GLN A 78 2.81 8.07 -3.45
C GLN A 78 2.97 7.48 -2.06
N ALA A 79 3.83 8.10 -1.24
CA ALA A 79 3.99 7.79 0.19
C ALA A 79 4.55 9.01 0.93
N LEU A 80 4.59 8.97 2.26
CA LEU A 80 5.33 9.96 3.04
C LEU A 80 6.82 9.95 2.67
N ALA A 81 7.47 11.11 2.75
CA ALA A 81 8.88 11.25 2.38
C ALA A 81 9.81 10.30 3.14
N GLY A 82 9.59 10.12 4.46
CA GLY A 82 10.37 9.20 5.28
C GLY A 82 10.11 7.74 4.90
N SER A 83 8.87 7.37 4.56
CA SER A 83 8.57 6.03 4.04
C SER A 83 9.30 5.78 2.72
N ILE A 84 9.36 6.76 1.81
CA ILE A 84 10.12 6.63 0.54
C ILE A 84 11.61 6.44 0.81
N ALA A 85 12.17 7.19 1.77
CA ALA A 85 13.57 7.03 2.16
C ALA A 85 13.85 5.62 2.69
N GLY A 86 12.98 5.09 3.56
CA GLY A 86 13.08 3.71 4.06
C GLY A 86 12.92 2.66 2.96
N MET A 87 11.98 2.83 2.03
CA MET A 87 11.81 1.94 0.88
C MET A 87 13.09 1.86 0.03
N ARG A 88 13.81 2.98 -0.13
CA ARG A 88 15.09 3.03 -0.86
C ARG A 88 16.23 2.38 -0.09
N ALA A 89 16.28 2.61 1.21
CA ALA A 89 17.36 2.09 2.05
C ALA A 89 17.28 0.57 2.25
N GLU A 90 16.08 0.03 2.38
CA GLU A 90 15.86 -1.36 2.81
C GLU A 90 15.29 -2.27 1.72
N GLY A 91 14.87 -1.70 0.59
CA GLY A 91 14.11 -2.43 -0.43
C GLY A 91 14.84 -3.67 -0.97
N GLU A 92 16.14 -3.60 -1.24
CA GLU A 92 16.91 -4.76 -1.73
C GLU A 92 17.00 -5.87 -0.68
N SER A 93 17.27 -5.52 0.58
CA SER A 93 17.31 -6.48 1.69
C SER A 93 15.95 -7.18 1.88
N TYR A 94 14.86 -6.44 1.76
CA TYR A 94 13.51 -7.00 1.78
C TYR A 94 13.26 -7.95 0.59
N ALA A 95 13.70 -7.57 -0.61
CA ALA A 95 13.52 -8.39 -1.80
C ALA A 95 14.21 -9.76 -1.65
N ASP A 96 15.45 -9.78 -1.16
CA ASP A 96 16.22 -11.00 -0.90
C ASP A 96 15.52 -11.90 0.13
N ASN A 97 15.03 -11.31 1.22
CA ASN A 97 14.35 -12.06 2.27
C ASN A 97 13.01 -12.64 1.77
N LEU A 98 12.20 -11.83 1.10
CA LEU A 98 10.92 -12.30 0.56
C LEU A 98 11.10 -13.34 -0.55
N TYR A 99 12.17 -13.25 -1.34
CA TYR A 99 12.45 -14.28 -2.34
C TYR A 99 12.69 -15.65 -1.69
N ARG A 100 13.41 -15.68 -0.57
CA ARG A 100 13.64 -16.92 0.20
C ARG A 100 12.34 -17.49 0.77
N LEU A 101 11.46 -16.62 1.28
CA LEU A 101 10.19 -17.03 1.91
C LEU A 101 9.13 -17.42 0.88
N CYS A 102 9.00 -16.65 -0.19
CA CYS A 102 7.85 -16.66 -1.10
C CYS A 102 8.16 -17.30 -2.46
N GLY A 103 9.43 -17.47 -2.79
CA GLY A 103 9.87 -18.17 -4.00
C GLY A 103 9.26 -17.59 -5.28
N GLY A 104 8.53 -18.39 -6.04
CA GLY A 104 7.99 -18.00 -7.34
C GLY A 104 7.07 -16.79 -7.35
N TRP A 105 6.46 -16.43 -6.22
CA TRP A 105 5.66 -15.20 -6.10
C TRP A 105 6.49 -13.94 -6.27
N MET A 106 7.77 -14.00 -5.97
CA MET A 106 8.70 -12.89 -6.11
C MET A 106 9.34 -12.77 -7.50
N ARG A 107 9.03 -13.68 -8.42
CA ARG A 107 9.64 -13.69 -9.76
C ARG A 107 9.48 -12.35 -10.48
N GLY A 108 10.60 -11.74 -10.86
CA GLY A 108 10.65 -10.43 -11.53
C GLY A 108 10.22 -9.26 -10.66
N THR A 109 10.06 -9.45 -9.34
CA THR A 109 9.80 -8.37 -8.41
C THR A 109 11.10 -7.64 -8.08
N GLN A 110 11.07 -6.33 -8.17
CA GLN A 110 12.14 -5.42 -7.77
C GLN A 110 11.56 -4.40 -6.78
N ALA A 111 12.36 -4.00 -5.81
CA ALA A 111 11.98 -2.91 -4.93
C ALA A 111 11.79 -1.64 -5.76
N THR A 112 10.55 -1.20 -5.87
CA THR A 112 10.19 0.02 -6.62
C THR A 112 9.54 1.01 -5.63
N PRO A 113 10.34 1.88 -5.00
CA PRO A 113 9.84 2.88 -4.07
C PRO A 113 8.78 3.77 -4.70
N ALA A 114 7.91 4.34 -3.87
CA ALA A 114 6.97 5.34 -4.33
C ALA A 114 7.71 6.51 -4.99
N ARG A 115 7.15 7.02 -6.09
CA ARG A 115 7.82 8.00 -6.95
C ARG A 115 7.63 9.43 -6.50
N GLN A 116 6.55 9.70 -5.76
CA GLN A 116 6.20 11.04 -5.33
C GLN A 116 5.96 11.07 -3.82
N ALA A 117 6.58 12.03 -3.15
CA ALA A 117 6.23 12.34 -1.77
C ALA A 117 4.84 12.98 -1.75
N LEU A 118 4.05 12.60 -0.74
CA LEU A 118 2.79 13.26 -0.44
C LEU A 118 2.87 13.93 0.93
N GLU A 119 2.08 14.97 1.11
CA GLU A 119 1.93 15.66 2.38
C GLU A 119 0.57 15.29 3.00
N PRO A 120 0.50 15.23 4.35
CA PRO A 120 -0.76 15.12 5.07
C PRO A 120 -1.71 16.25 4.70
N GLY A 121 -3.01 16.00 4.75
CA GLY A 121 -4.03 16.96 4.40
C GLY A 121 -5.25 16.30 3.80
N SER A 122 -6.20 17.10 3.35
CA SER A 122 -7.44 16.59 2.75
C SER A 122 -7.51 16.92 1.27
N PHE A 123 -8.12 16.02 0.52
CA PHE A 123 -8.46 16.25 -0.88
C PHE A 123 -9.82 15.60 -1.21
N THR A 124 -10.45 16.08 -2.27
CA THR A 124 -11.67 15.50 -2.79
C THR A 124 -11.38 14.84 -4.13
N LEU A 125 -11.98 13.69 -4.36
CA LEU A 125 -12.00 13.01 -5.64
C LEU A 125 -13.42 12.44 -5.85
N GLY A 126 -14.11 12.92 -6.87
CA GLY A 126 -15.52 12.62 -7.05
C GLY A 126 -16.35 13.00 -5.82
N ASP A 127 -17.14 12.09 -5.33
CA ASP A 127 -18.00 12.25 -4.15
C ASP A 127 -17.31 11.89 -2.81
N HIS A 128 -16.02 11.55 -2.84
CA HIS A 128 -15.26 11.19 -1.65
C HIS A 128 -14.38 12.34 -1.16
N ARG A 129 -14.52 12.71 0.12
CA ARG A 129 -13.59 13.57 0.84
C ARG A 129 -12.62 12.71 1.65
N LEU A 130 -11.37 12.71 1.25
CA LEU A 130 -10.31 11.88 1.79
C LEU A 130 -9.33 12.72 2.61
N GLU A 131 -8.96 12.23 3.78
CA GLU A 131 -8.00 12.88 4.67
C GLU A 131 -6.82 11.96 4.94
N LEU A 132 -5.61 12.49 4.75
CA LEU A 132 -4.34 11.85 5.01
C LEU A 132 -3.73 12.42 6.29
N ARG A 133 -3.41 11.55 7.25
CA ARG A 133 -2.71 11.94 8.49
C ARG A 133 -1.42 11.16 8.63
N ARG A 134 -0.36 11.89 8.96
CA ARG A 134 0.92 11.30 9.36
C ARG A 134 0.86 10.95 10.85
N LEU A 135 1.18 9.72 11.17
CA LEU A 135 1.32 9.20 12.52
C LEU A 135 2.67 8.50 12.66
N ARG A 136 2.93 7.96 13.84
CA ARG A 136 4.11 7.16 14.15
C ARG A 136 3.70 6.05 15.10
N GLY A 137 4.45 4.94 15.07
CA GLY A 137 4.23 3.85 16.01
C GLY A 137 4.69 2.53 15.42
N HIS A 138 4.08 2.08 14.33
CA HIS A 138 4.50 0.88 13.61
C HIS A 138 5.80 1.12 12.83
N THR A 139 5.94 2.32 12.27
CA THR A 139 7.17 2.86 11.69
C THR A 139 7.40 4.30 12.12
N GLY A 140 8.51 4.91 11.71
CA GLY A 140 8.77 6.33 11.94
C GLY A 140 7.87 7.27 11.12
N ASP A 141 7.26 6.77 10.05
CA ASP A 141 6.38 7.52 9.15
C ASP A 141 5.23 6.61 8.67
N ASP A 142 4.19 6.53 9.48
CA ASP A 142 2.95 5.84 9.13
C ASP A 142 1.93 6.82 8.56
N LEU A 143 1.27 6.44 7.46
CA LEU A 143 0.17 7.17 6.90
C LEU A 143 -1.14 6.46 7.21
N VAL A 144 -2.16 7.20 7.62
CA VAL A 144 -3.54 6.72 7.63
C VAL A 144 -4.38 7.54 6.66
N LEU A 145 -5.37 6.90 6.06
CA LEU A 145 -6.33 7.53 5.18
C LEU A 145 -7.73 7.34 5.74
N LEU A 146 -8.42 8.44 6.01
CA LEU A 146 -9.83 8.47 6.40
C LEU A 146 -10.68 8.92 5.21
N ASP A 147 -11.61 8.09 4.82
CA ASP A 147 -12.67 8.48 3.90
C ASP A 147 -13.88 8.99 4.70
N HIS A 148 -14.05 10.30 4.71
CA HIS A 148 -15.13 10.95 5.43
C HIS A 148 -16.52 10.67 4.85
N SER A 149 -16.60 10.30 3.57
CA SER A 149 -17.87 10.02 2.91
C SER A 149 -18.47 8.69 3.33
N THR A 150 -17.61 7.72 3.67
CA THR A 150 -18.01 6.38 4.10
C THR A 150 -17.74 6.09 5.58
N GLY A 151 -16.90 6.92 6.23
CA GLY A 151 -16.41 6.69 7.59
C GLY A 151 -15.34 5.60 7.70
N VAL A 152 -14.80 5.11 6.58
CA VAL A 152 -13.79 4.05 6.58
C VAL A 152 -12.41 4.64 6.84
N LEU A 153 -11.70 4.06 7.82
CA LEU A 153 -10.30 4.36 8.12
C LEU A 153 -9.38 3.24 7.64
N PHE A 154 -8.43 3.58 6.78
CA PHE A 154 -7.33 2.71 6.38
C PHE A 154 -6.13 3.00 7.29
N ALA A 155 -5.97 2.20 8.34
CA ALA A 155 -5.00 2.47 9.42
C ALA A 155 -3.62 1.83 9.17
N GLY A 156 -3.47 1.01 8.13
CA GLY A 156 -2.19 0.33 7.84
C GLY A 156 -1.69 -0.52 9.00
N GLY A 157 -0.40 -0.42 9.29
CA GLY A 157 0.26 -1.15 10.38
C GLY A 157 0.00 -0.61 11.78
N LEU A 158 -0.75 0.47 11.94
CA LEU A 158 -1.07 1.02 13.26
C LEU A 158 -2.17 0.24 13.99
N VAL A 159 -2.95 -0.57 13.28
CA VAL A 159 -4.01 -1.39 13.87
C VAL A 159 -3.84 -2.84 13.45
N PHE A 160 -3.64 -3.71 14.43
CA PHE A 160 -3.63 -5.17 14.27
C PHE A 160 -4.79 -5.77 15.07
N ALA A 161 -5.62 -6.55 14.39
CA ALA A 161 -6.71 -7.28 15.01
C ALA A 161 -6.41 -8.79 14.92
N ASP A 162 -6.49 -9.47 16.06
CA ASP A 162 -6.36 -10.93 16.19
C ASP A 162 -5.05 -11.52 15.63
N ARG A 163 -3.97 -10.72 15.62
CA ARG A 163 -2.63 -11.17 15.22
C ARG A 163 -1.53 -10.37 15.91
N VAL A 164 -0.36 -10.98 16.02
CA VAL A 164 0.84 -10.31 16.52
C VAL A 164 1.46 -9.46 15.41
N PRO A 165 1.72 -8.16 15.64
CA PRO A 165 2.41 -7.32 14.67
C PRO A 165 3.88 -7.70 14.52
N THR A 166 4.46 -7.46 13.36
CA THR A 166 5.91 -7.36 13.19
C THR A 166 6.37 -5.98 13.65
N THR A 167 7.49 -5.89 14.34
CA THR A 167 7.90 -4.66 15.03
C THR A 167 9.34 -4.22 14.76
N PRO A 168 9.93 -4.44 13.56
CA PRO A 168 11.33 -4.10 13.32
C PRO A 168 11.63 -2.60 13.41
N HIS A 169 10.63 -1.75 13.16
CA HIS A 169 10.74 -0.30 13.16
C HIS A 169 9.82 0.36 14.20
N ALA A 170 9.16 -0.43 15.03
CA ALA A 170 8.15 0.08 15.94
C ALA A 170 8.76 0.85 17.10
N ASP A 171 8.09 1.95 17.46
CA ASP A 171 8.27 2.67 18.71
C ASP A 171 7.01 2.48 19.57
N ALA A 172 7.10 1.54 20.51
CA ALA A 172 5.96 1.19 21.36
C ALA A 172 5.47 2.35 22.25
N ALA A 173 6.30 3.37 22.51
CA ALA A 173 5.91 4.53 23.29
C ALA A 173 5.08 5.53 22.46
N GLN A 174 5.22 5.49 21.13
CA GLN A 174 4.49 6.34 20.20
C GLN A 174 3.29 5.64 19.56
N TRP A 175 3.29 4.30 19.56
CA TRP A 175 2.22 3.48 19.02
C TRP A 175 1.03 3.42 19.98
#